data_d5b8058be67aa4b4a440560531bee481
#
_entry.id   d5b8058be67aa4b4a440560531bee481
#
_cell.length_a   1.000
_cell.length_b   1.000
_cell.length_c   1.000
_cell.angle_alpha   90.00
_cell.angle_beta   90.00
_cell.angle_gamma   90.00
#
_symmetry.space_group_name_H-M   'P 1'
#
loop_
_entity.id
_entity.type
_entity.pdbx_description
1 polymer ?
#
loop_
_entity_poly.entity_id
_entity_poly.type
_entity_poly.pdbx_seq_one_letter_code
_entity_poly.pdbx_strand_id
1 'polypeptide(L)'
;MRPARALLAAAVLALGGAMAHGTVLEPPPVNDTAIAGAAFPKTLSEFGFFQDGRAQDPAARVHAYALNTPLWSDGAEKLRFIYLPEGARLTADGEGLLQFPVGAAIIKTFAFGEGAERRLIETRVLLHRAEGWVALPYRWNAEQTEATLALAGGRIDLTTPAGEAISYAIPNKNQCKTCHSKDGAVIPIGPKARNLSVKWMGEMLKAGRLDRLPPGAATMPVWAGYTDQSPAEPFARAYLDVNCAHCHQPGGGASNSGLDLRWEQSDPHAIGIMKRPVAAGRGAGGHDFSVLPGQPDASILLYRMDSAEPGIAMPELGKASVDKDGVAVVRRWIAEMQR
;
A
#
# COMPACT_ATOMS: atom_id res chain seq x y z
N MET A 1 -85.34 -46.56 11.53
CA MET A 1 -85.09 -45.17 11.37
C MET A 1 -83.57 -44.97 11.43
N ARG A 2 -82.94 -44.64 10.34
CA ARG A 2 -81.49 -44.40 10.25
C ARG A 2 -81.28 -42.90 9.93
N PRO A 3 -80.38 -42.17 10.62
CA PRO A 3 -80.06 -40.79 10.25
C PRO A 3 -78.97 -40.70 9.15
N ALA A 4 -79.19 -39.80 8.22
CA ALA A 4 -78.33 -39.50 7.12
C ALA A 4 -77.05 -38.76 7.62
N ARG A 5 -75.93 -39.22 7.11
CA ARG A 5 -74.63 -38.51 7.32
C ARG A 5 -74.46 -37.53 6.17
N ALA A 6 -74.38 -36.21 6.51
CA ALA A 6 -73.98 -35.17 5.60
C ALA A 6 -72.44 -35.16 5.49
N LEU A 7 -71.91 -35.25 4.26
CA LEU A 7 -70.51 -35.07 3.91
C LEU A 7 -70.25 -33.60 3.66
N LEU A 8 -69.48 -32.93 4.51
CA LEU A 8 -68.90 -31.63 4.23
C LEU A 8 -67.62 -31.82 3.40
N ALA A 9 -67.63 -31.32 2.18
CA ALA A 9 -66.43 -31.18 1.34
C ALA A 9 -65.72 -29.88 1.71
N ALA A 10 -64.51 -30.01 2.28
CA ALA A 10 -63.64 -28.85 2.51
C ALA A 10 -62.80 -28.59 1.23
N ALA A 11 -63.06 -27.46 0.60
CA ALA A 11 -62.23 -26.97 -0.49
C ALA A 11 -60.97 -26.31 0.08
N VAL A 12 -59.80 -26.95 -0.17
CA VAL A 12 -58.49 -26.38 0.14
C VAL A 12 -58.10 -25.46 -1.03
N LEU A 13 -58.18 -24.13 -0.81
CA LEU A 13 -57.56 -23.15 -1.70
C LEU A 13 -56.03 -23.16 -1.49
N ALA A 14 -55.30 -23.73 -2.46
CA ALA A 14 -53.86 -23.59 -2.54
C ALA A 14 -53.51 -22.18 -3.06
N LEU A 15 -53.16 -21.23 -2.18
CA LEU A 15 -52.48 -20.02 -2.54
C LEU A 15 -51.05 -20.34 -2.97
N GLY A 16 -50.85 -20.43 -4.28
CA GLY A 16 -49.52 -20.46 -4.89
C GLY A 16 -48.83 -19.13 -4.73
N GLY A 17 -48.01 -18.98 -3.68
CA GLY A 17 -47.08 -17.84 -3.53
C GLY A 17 -46.01 -17.93 -4.60
N ALA A 18 -46.05 -17.11 -5.63
CA ALA A 18 -44.96 -16.89 -6.56
C ALA A 18 -43.80 -16.27 -5.77
N MET A 19 -42.80 -17.07 -5.41
CA MET A 19 -41.49 -16.56 -4.93
C MET A 19 -40.91 -15.78 -6.11
N ALA A 20 -40.92 -14.47 -6.01
CA ALA A 20 -40.14 -13.61 -6.88
C ALA A 20 -38.66 -13.92 -6.60
N HIS A 21 -38.05 -14.68 -7.47
CA HIS A 21 -36.59 -14.79 -7.50
C HIS A 21 -36.06 -13.41 -7.93
N GLY A 22 -35.70 -12.60 -6.95
CA GLY A 22 -34.91 -11.40 -7.20
C GLY A 22 -33.64 -11.85 -7.92
N THR A 23 -33.50 -11.49 -9.19
CA THR A 23 -32.23 -11.58 -9.88
C THR A 23 -31.23 -10.75 -9.10
N VAL A 24 -30.34 -11.41 -8.36
CA VAL A 24 -29.16 -10.78 -7.83
C VAL A 24 -28.38 -10.33 -9.07
N LEU A 25 -28.42 -9.05 -9.37
CA LEU A 25 -27.61 -8.47 -10.44
C LEU A 25 -26.15 -8.75 -10.06
N GLU A 26 -25.48 -9.58 -10.84
CA GLU A 26 -24.05 -9.73 -10.68
C GLU A 26 -23.41 -8.33 -10.80
N PRO A 27 -22.50 -7.96 -9.85
CA PRO A 27 -21.83 -6.69 -9.95
C PRO A 27 -21.10 -6.60 -11.30
N PRO A 28 -21.05 -5.41 -11.92
CA PRO A 28 -20.41 -5.23 -13.21
C PRO A 28 -18.95 -5.71 -13.14
N PRO A 29 -18.43 -6.35 -14.18
CA PRO A 29 -17.04 -6.77 -14.24
C PRO A 29 -16.13 -5.53 -14.22
N VAL A 30 -14.87 -5.73 -13.80
CA VAL A 30 -13.85 -4.68 -13.88
C VAL A 30 -13.76 -4.13 -15.29
N ASN A 31 -13.72 -2.82 -15.41
CA ASN A 31 -13.72 -2.08 -16.68
C ASN A 31 -12.30 -2.02 -17.27
N ASP A 32 -11.92 -3.05 -18.04
CA ASP A 32 -10.63 -3.12 -18.71
C ASP A 32 -10.39 -1.93 -19.66
N THR A 33 -11.46 -1.40 -20.28
CA THR A 33 -11.37 -0.22 -21.17
C THR A 33 -10.95 1.04 -20.39
N ALA A 34 -11.48 1.23 -19.19
CA ALA A 34 -11.10 2.35 -18.32
C ALA A 34 -9.64 2.24 -17.85
N ILE A 35 -9.15 1.02 -17.63
CA ILE A 35 -7.76 0.77 -17.24
C ILE A 35 -6.81 1.06 -18.40
N ALA A 36 -7.08 0.52 -19.58
CA ALA A 36 -6.21 0.61 -20.75
C ALA A 36 -6.32 1.95 -21.50
N GLY A 37 -7.48 2.63 -21.40
CA GLY A 37 -7.78 3.84 -22.17
C GLY A 37 -6.94 5.05 -21.75
N ALA A 38 -6.77 6.03 -22.67
CA ALA A 38 -6.01 7.25 -22.40
C ALA A 38 -6.72 8.20 -21.42
N ALA A 39 -8.05 8.17 -21.34
CA ALA A 39 -8.84 8.99 -20.42
C ALA A 39 -8.61 8.56 -18.96
N PHE A 40 -8.80 9.51 -18.05
CA PHE A 40 -8.81 9.23 -16.61
C PHE A 40 -10.26 9.22 -16.13
N PRO A 41 -10.77 8.08 -15.63
CA PRO A 41 -12.09 8.02 -15.00
C PRO A 41 -12.25 9.09 -13.93
N LYS A 42 -13.42 9.72 -13.89
CA LYS A 42 -13.69 10.81 -12.94
C LYS A 42 -13.96 10.27 -11.53
N THR A 43 -14.51 9.07 -11.45
CA THR A 43 -14.81 8.39 -10.19
C THR A 43 -14.12 7.04 -10.11
N LEU A 44 -13.89 6.57 -8.88
CA LEU A 44 -13.26 5.27 -8.63
C LEU A 44 -14.17 4.12 -9.07
N SER A 45 -15.49 4.29 -8.91
CA SER A 45 -16.49 3.30 -9.30
C SER A 45 -16.48 2.96 -10.79
N GLU A 46 -16.07 3.89 -11.67
CA GLU A 46 -15.96 3.65 -13.11
C GLU A 46 -15.00 2.52 -13.50
N PHE A 47 -14.04 2.17 -12.61
CA PHE A 47 -13.16 1.02 -12.81
C PHE A 47 -13.83 -0.32 -12.49
N GLY A 48 -14.83 -0.35 -11.61
CA GLY A 48 -15.45 -1.59 -11.14
C GLY A 48 -14.54 -2.46 -10.27
N PHE A 49 -13.54 -1.88 -9.56
CA PHE A 49 -12.61 -2.66 -8.72
C PHE A 49 -13.27 -3.26 -7.49
N PHE A 50 -14.39 -2.70 -7.04
CA PHE A 50 -15.09 -3.12 -5.84
C PHE A 50 -16.56 -3.42 -6.12
N GLN A 51 -17.09 -4.48 -5.50
CA GLN A 51 -18.51 -4.76 -5.41
C GLN A 51 -19.19 -3.74 -4.47
N ASP A 52 -18.53 -3.47 -3.35
CA ASP A 52 -18.85 -2.41 -2.39
C ASP A 52 -17.58 -1.58 -2.13
N GLY A 53 -17.56 -0.35 -2.67
CA GLY A 53 -16.44 0.56 -2.52
C GLY A 53 -16.22 0.98 -1.06
N ARG A 54 -17.29 1.18 -0.28
CA ARG A 54 -17.18 1.58 1.12
C ARG A 54 -16.63 0.44 1.99
N ALA A 55 -17.13 -0.77 1.79
CA ALA A 55 -16.64 -1.96 2.49
C ALA A 55 -15.25 -2.38 1.99
N GLN A 56 -14.81 -1.86 0.84
CA GLN A 56 -13.61 -2.30 0.12
C GLN A 56 -13.68 -3.79 -0.24
N ASP A 57 -14.90 -4.25 -0.57
CA ASP A 57 -15.14 -5.62 -1.02
C ASP A 57 -14.72 -5.76 -2.49
N PRO A 58 -13.67 -6.56 -2.79
CA PRO A 58 -13.10 -6.59 -4.12
C PRO A 58 -14.00 -7.31 -5.12
N ALA A 59 -14.05 -6.80 -6.35
CA ALA A 59 -14.67 -7.45 -7.49
C ALA A 59 -13.88 -8.68 -7.92
N ALA A 60 -14.47 -9.51 -8.79
CA ALA A 60 -13.79 -10.66 -9.37
C ALA A 60 -12.46 -10.24 -10.04
N ARG A 61 -11.40 -11.05 -9.89
CA ARG A 61 -10.04 -10.78 -10.40
C ARG A 61 -9.30 -9.63 -9.69
N VAL A 62 -9.86 -9.06 -8.64
CA VAL A 62 -9.18 -8.13 -7.73
C VAL A 62 -8.77 -8.88 -6.48
N HIS A 63 -7.47 -8.94 -6.22
CA HIS A 63 -6.87 -9.77 -5.17
C HIS A 63 -6.33 -8.88 -4.06
N ALA A 64 -6.89 -8.99 -2.86
CA ALA A 64 -6.36 -8.31 -1.68
C ALA A 64 -5.01 -8.90 -1.27
N TYR A 65 -4.09 -8.06 -0.78
CA TYR A 65 -2.81 -8.50 -0.24
C TYR A 65 -2.34 -7.65 0.95
N ALA A 66 -1.52 -8.26 1.78
CA ALA A 66 -0.85 -7.60 2.88
C ALA A 66 0.67 -7.71 2.73
N LEU A 67 1.39 -6.79 3.36
CA LEU A 67 2.85 -6.79 3.42
C LEU A 67 3.31 -7.29 4.79
N ASN A 68 4.42 -8.03 4.82
CA ASN A 68 5.07 -8.43 6.06
C ASN A 68 5.57 -7.20 6.84
N THR A 69 6.29 -6.30 6.18
CA THR A 69 6.69 -4.98 6.70
C THR A 69 5.92 -3.91 5.93
N PRO A 70 5.00 -3.16 6.56
CA PRO A 70 4.16 -2.17 5.89
C PRO A 70 4.89 -0.85 5.67
N LEU A 71 4.51 -0.12 4.61
CA LEU A 71 4.87 1.30 4.45
C LEU A 71 4.05 2.11 5.45
N TRP A 72 4.71 2.95 6.22
CA TRP A 72 4.07 3.90 7.13
C TRP A 72 3.62 5.19 6.41
N SER A 73 2.56 5.82 6.87
CA SER A 73 2.01 7.07 6.33
C SER A 73 1.02 7.65 7.33
N ASP A 74 1.50 8.48 8.26
CA ASP A 74 0.71 9.17 9.30
C ASP A 74 -0.24 8.25 10.10
N GLY A 75 0.12 6.99 10.29
CA GLY A 75 -0.71 6.00 10.98
C GLY A 75 -1.92 5.51 10.18
N ALA A 76 -2.10 5.92 8.92
CA ALA A 76 -3.20 5.44 8.10
C ALA A 76 -3.12 3.92 7.88
N GLU A 77 -4.24 3.22 8.03
CA GLU A 77 -4.43 1.87 7.50
C GLU A 77 -4.29 1.88 5.98
N LYS A 78 -3.82 0.80 5.40
CA LYS A 78 -3.70 0.67 3.94
C LYS A 78 -4.29 -0.64 3.47
N LEU A 79 -5.43 -0.54 2.81
CA LEU A 79 -6.08 -1.65 2.11
C LEU A 79 -5.47 -1.74 0.71
N ARG A 80 -4.95 -2.91 0.34
CA ARG A 80 -4.16 -3.09 -0.89
C ARG A 80 -4.73 -4.19 -1.74
N PHE A 81 -4.83 -3.90 -3.04
CA PHE A 81 -5.39 -4.84 -4.01
C PHE A 81 -4.60 -4.81 -5.31
N ILE A 82 -4.63 -5.93 -6.02
CA ILE A 82 -4.10 -6.09 -7.37
C ILE A 82 -5.22 -6.56 -8.27
N TYR A 83 -5.43 -5.88 -9.38
CA TYR A 83 -6.25 -6.37 -10.47
C TYR A 83 -5.38 -7.00 -11.55
N LEU A 84 -5.79 -8.18 -12.04
CA LEU A 84 -5.17 -8.86 -13.17
C LEU A 84 -6.22 -9.11 -14.26
N PRO A 85 -5.93 -8.75 -15.53
CA PRO A 85 -6.77 -9.10 -16.67
C PRO A 85 -7.05 -10.61 -16.73
N GLU A 86 -8.06 -10.99 -17.49
CA GLU A 86 -8.40 -12.38 -17.69
C GLU A 86 -7.22 -13.16 -18.30
N GLY A 87 -6.95 -14.36 -17.77
CA GLY A 87 -5.83 -15.18 -18.22
C GLY A 87 -4.43 -14.65 -17.85
N ALA A 88 -4.32 -13.40 -17.40
CA ALA A 88 -3.03 -12.81 -17.03
C ALA A 88 -2.54 -13.24 -15.65
N ARG A 89 -1.22 -13.19 -15.45
CA ARG A 89 -0.55 -13.55 -14.21
C ARG A 89 0.62 -12.62 -13.92
N LEU A 90 0.98 -12.52 -12.65
CA LEU A 90 2.22 -11.91 -12.20
C LEU A 90 3.40 -12.81 -12.54
N THR A 91 4.55 -12.21 -12.84
CA THR A 91 5.80 -12.93 -13.02
C THR A 91 6.77 -12.54 -11.90
N ALA A 92 7.37 -13.54 -11.25
CA ALA A 92 8.37 -13.33 -10.22
C ALA A 92 9.78 -13.33 -10.84
N ASP A 93 10.50 -12.22 -10.65
CA ASP A 93 11.90 -12.07 -11.02
C ASP A 93 12.74 -11.90 -9.74
N GLY A 94 13.15 -13.04 -9.16
CA GLY A 94 13.79 -13.07 -7.85
C GLY A 94 12.86 -12.59 -6.72
N GLU A 95 13.44 -12.11 -5.63
CA GLU A 95 12.74 -11.65 -4.43
C GLU A 95 12.22 -10.20 -4.51
N GLY A 96 12.52 -9.52 -5.60
CA GLY A 96 12.21 -8.12 -5.82
C GLY A 96 10.76 -7.85 -6.21
N LEU A 97 10.56 -6.75 -6.94
CA LEU A 97 9.27 -6.32 -7.44
C LEU A 97 8.66 -7.38 -8.38
N LEU A 98 7.42 -7.76 -8.11
CA LEU A 98 6.67 -8.60 -9.06
C LEU A 98 6.44 -7.85 -10.36
N GLN A 99 6.54 -8.55 -11.48
CA GLN A 99 6.26 -8.02 -12.80
C GLN A 99 4.77 -8.14 -13.11
N PHE A 100 4.17 -7.04 -13.53
CA PHE A 100 2.75 -6.95 -13.82
C PHE A 100 2.51 -6.95 -15.33
N PRO A 101 1.51 -7.66 -15.84
CA PRO A 101 1.12 -7.55 -17.24
C PRO A 101 0.51 -6.18 -17.55
N VAL A 102 0.57 -5.76 -18.83
CA VAL A 102 -0.22 -4.60 -19.32
C VAL A 102 -1.71 -4.89 -19.08
N GLY A 103 -2.45 -3.88 -18.68
CA GLY A 103 -3.84 -3.98 -18.25
C GLY A 103 -4.01 -4.28 -16.75
N ALA A 104 -2.95 -4.55 -16.00
CA ALA A 104 -3.03 -4.71 -14.56
C ALA A 104 -3.20 -3.37 -13.84
N ALA A 105 -3.74 -3.43 -12.61
CA ALA A 105 -3.80 -2.28 -11.72
C ALA A 105 -3.36 -2.65 -10.31
N ILE A 106 -2.73 -1.68 -9.62
CA ILE A 106 -2.45 -1.74 -8.18
C ILE A 106 -3.31 -0.68 -7.51
N ILE A 107 -4.13 -1.08 -6.56
CA ILE A 107 -5.08 -0.21 -5.86
C ILE A 107 -4.68 -0.15 -4.38
N LYS A 108 -4.59 1.05 -3.83
CA LYS A 108 -4.23 1.26 -2.42
C LYS A 108 -5.12 2.32 -1.80
N THR A 109 -5.99 1.91 -0.90
CA THR A 109 -6.86 2.80 -0.14
C THR A 109 -6.24 3.11 1.22
N PHE A 110 -6.23 4.36 1.59
CA PHE A 110 -5.78 4.88 2.89
C PHE A 110 -7.01 5.20 3.72
N ALA A 111 -7.01 4.72 4.96
CA ALA A 111 -8.13 4.87 5.88
C ALA A 111 -7.66 5.17 7.30
N PHE A 112 -8.53 5.75 8.11
CA PHE A 112 -8.36 5.93 9.55
C PHE A 112 -9.58 5.37 10.28
N GLY A 113 -9.38 4.94 11.52
CA GLY A 113 -10.39 4.25 12.32
C GLY A 113 -10.53 2.78 11.95
N GLU A 114 -11.36 2.06 12.69
CA GLU A 114 -11.55 0.61 12.57
C GLU A 114 -13.04 0.25 12.48
N GLY A 115 -13.32 -0.90 11.88
CA GLY A 115 -14.68 -1.44 11.80
C GLY A 115 -15.67 -0.46 11.15
N ALA A 116 -16.76 -0.18 11.85
CA ALA A 116 -17.82 0.73 11.35
C ALA A 116 -17.38 2.20 11.34
N GLU A 117 -16.38 2.58 12.13
CA GLU A 117 -15.83 3.94 12.20
C GLU A 117 -14.71 4.17 11.18
N ARG A 118 -14.30 3.14 10.42
CA ARG A 118 -13.32 3.29 9.35
C ARG A 118 -13.76 4.35 8.36
N ARG A 119 -12.91 5.36 8.18
CA ARG A 119 -13.10 6.45 7.23
C ARG A 119 -12.06 6.34 6.12
N LEU A 120 -12.52 6.10 4.90
CA LEU A 120 -11.68 6.10 3.70
C LEU A 120 -11.31 7.54 3.36
N ILE A 121 -10.04 7.81 3.11
CA ILE A 121 -9.51 9.15 2.84
C ILE A 121 -9.21 9.32 1.36
N GLU A 122 -8.38 8.42 0.83
CA GLU A 122 -8.00 8.41 -0.57
C GLU A 122 -7.78 6.98 -1.08
N THR A 123 -7.95 6.80 -2.37
CA THR A 123 -7.50 5.58 -3.07
C THR A 123 -6.54 5.99 -4.17
N ARG A 124 -5.33 5.45 -4.15
CA ARG A 124 -4.34 5.62 -5.21
C ARG A 124 -4.36 4.41 -6.12
N VAL A 125 -4.43 4.66 -7.41
CA VAL A 125 -4.47 3.62 -8.44
C VAL A 125 -3.25 3.77 -9.34
N LEU A 126 -2.48 2.70 -9.53
CA LEU A 126 -1.47 2.59 -10.57
C LEU A 126 -2.02 1.68 -11.66
N LEU A 127 -2.07 2.18 -12.89
CA LEU A 127 -2.55 1.47 -14.07
C LEU A 127 -1.36 1.12 -14.96
N HIS A 128 -1.20 -0.14 -15.33
CA HIS A 128 -0.18 -0.56 -16.29
C HIS A 128 -0.76 -0.49 -17.71
N ARG A 129 -0.49 0.60 -18.40
CA ARG A 129 -0.92 0.85 -19.78
C ARG A 129 0.17 0.46 -20.77
N ALA A 130 -0.15 0.44 -22.04
CA ALA A 130 0.81 0.10 -23.10
C ALA A 130 2.05 1.02 -23.09
N GLU A 131 1.86 2.30 -22.76
CA GLU A 131 2.93 3.32 -22.68
C GLU A 131 3.65 3.33 -21.31
N GLY A 132 3.30 2.44 -20.39
CA GLY A 132 3.86 2.35 -19.04
C GLY A 132 2.85 2.63 -17.94
N TRP A 133 3.37 2.90 -16.74
CA TRP A 133 2.56 3.09 -15.55
C TRP A 133 2.01 4.51 -15.41
N VAL A 134 0.76 4.60 -14.99
CA VAL A 134 0.08 5.87 -14.67
C VAL A 134 -0.44 5.81 -13.24
N ALA A 135 -0.10 6.82 -12.43
CA ALA A 135 -0.56 6.94 -11.05
C ALA A 135 -1.67 8.01 -10.95
N LEU A 136 -2.79 7.66 -10.32
CA LEU A 136 -3.97 8.51 -10.17
C LEU A 136 -4.45 8.51 -8.71
N PRO A 137 -4.57 9.68 -8.06
CA PRO A 137 -5.17 9.80 -6.74
C PRO A 137 -6.69 10.06 -6.86
N TYR A 138 -7.47 9.39 -6.00
CA TYR A 138 -8.91 9.59 -5.82
C TYR A 138 -9.18 9.95 -4.37
N ARG A 139 -9.97 11.00 -4.14
CA ARG A 139 -10.38 11.46 -2.81
C ARG A 139 -11.80 11.00 -2.50
N TRP A 140 -12.00 10.34 -1.35
CA TRP A 140 -13.32 9.96 -0.86
C TRP A 140 -14.12 11.17 -0.39
N ASN A 141 -15.42 11.16 -0.69
CA ASN A 141 -16.37 12.16 -0.19
C ASN A 141 -16.67 11.92 1.31
N ALA A 142 -17.28 12.90 1.95
CA ALA A 142 -17.60 12.82 3.38
C ALA A 142 -18.62 11.71 3.69
N GLU A 143 -19.55 11.47 2.77
CA GLU A 143 -20.59 10.45 2.85
C GLU A 143 -20.05 9.02 2.65
N GLN A 144 -18.78 8.88 2.26
CA GLN A 144 -18.10 7.60 2.03
C GLN A 144 -18.79 6.74 0.94
N THR A 145 -19.42 7.37 -0.04
CA THR A 145 -20.16 6.70 -1.12
C THR A 145 -19.37 6.62 -2.41
N GLU A 146 -18.44 7.56 -2.63
CA GLU A 146 -17.65 7.62 -3.86
C GLU A 146 -16.31 8.31 -3.62
N ALA A 147 -15.31 7.95 -4.45
CA ALA A 147 -14.04 8.66 -4.53
C ALA A 147 -13.88 9.31 -5.90
N THR A 148 -13.58 10.61 -5.91
CA THR A 148 -13.41 11.40 -7.13
C THR A 148 -11.94 11.67 -7.44
N LEU A 149 -11.63 11.75 -8.74
CA LEU A 149 -10.27 12.00 -9.23
C LEU A 149 -9.74 13.35 -8.71
N ALA A 150 -8.60 13.29 -8.01
CA ALA A 150 -7.99 14.43 -7.34
C ALA A 150 -6.61 14.79 -7.94
N LEU A 151 -6.57 15.14 -9.24
CA LEU A 151 -5.31 15.42 -9.95
C LEU A 151 -4.46 16.51 -9.30
N ALA A 152 -5.09 17.50 -8.68
CA ALA A 152 -4.43 18.58 -7.93
C ALA A 152 -4.03 18.15 -6.50
N GLY A 153 -4.42 16.94 -6.07
CA GLY A 153 -4.28 16.51 -4.69
C GLY A 153 -5.23 17.24 -3.74
N GLY A 154 -4.87 17.32 -2.47
CA GLY A 154 -5.67 18.02 -1.47
C GLY A 154 -5.13 17.88 -0.06
N ARG A 155 -5.84 18.49 0.91
CA ARG A 155 -5.58 18.33 2.34
C ARG A 155 -6.87 17.99 3.06
N ILE A 156 -6.73 17.22 4.14
CA ILE A 156 -7.82 16.86 5.04
C ILE A 156 -7.29 16.96 6.46
N ASP A 157 -7.91 17.79 7.27
CA ASP A 157 -7.59 17.85 8.69
C ASP A 157 -8.24 16.65 9.39
N LEU A 158 -7.45 15.94 10.15
CA LEU A 158 -7.88 14.74 10.89
C LEU A 158 -7.01 14.50 12.12
N THR A 159 -7.47 13.61 12.98
CA THR A 159 -6.70 13.12 14.11
C THR A 159 -6.19 11.72 13.80
N THR A 160 -4.89 11.50 14.02
CA THR A 160 -4.26 10.18 13.85
C THR A 160 -4.71 9.20 14.92
N PRO A 161 -4.52 7.88 14.77
CA PRO A 161 -4.75 6.92 15.84
C PRO A 161 -3.95 7.20 17.12
N ALA A 162 -2.80 7.87 17.01
CA ALA A 162 -2.00 8.32 18.15
C ALA A 162 -2.52 9.59 18.83
N GLY A 163 -3.66 10.16 18.36
CA GLY A 163 -4.26 11.37 18.92
C GLY A 163 -3.65 12.69 18.44
N GLU A 164 -2.78 12.66 17.44
CA GLU A 164 -2.15 13.86 16.87
C GLU A 164 -3.07 14.49 15.82
N ALA A 165 -3.36 15.80 15.94
CA ALA A 165 -4.06 16.56 14.92
C ALA A 165 -3.09 16.86 13.76
N ILE A 166 -3.41 16.43 12.57
CA ILE A 166 -2.60 16.63 11.37
C ILE A 166 -3.41 17.17 10.19
N SER A 167 -2.74 17.84 9.27
CA SER A 167 -3.27 18.16 7.95
C SER A 167 -2.74 17.14 6.95
N TYR A 168 -3.48 16.03 6.80
CA TYR A 168 -3.13 14.91 5.92
C TYR A 168 -3.08 15.37 4.46
N ALA A 169 -1.98 15.09 3.78
CA ALA A 169 -1.78 15.49 2.40
C ALA A 169 -2.10 14.35 1.42
N ILE A 170 -3.13 14.54 0.59
CA ILE A 170 -3.38 13.73 -0.60
C ILE A 170 -2.44 14.25 -1.70
N PRO A 171 -1.51 13.44 -2.23
CA PRO A 171 -0.56 13.91 -3.23
C PRO A 171 -1.28 14.23 -4.55
N ASN A 172 -0.80 15.24 -5.25
CA ASN A 172 -1.21 15.48 -6.63
C ASN A 172 -0.58 14.44 -7.59
N LYS A 173 -1.08 14.39 -8.84
CA LYS A 173 -0.60 13.42 -9.84
C LYS A 173 0.92 13.50 -10.08
N ASN A 174 1.52 14.69 -10.03
CA ASN A 174 2.97 14.85 -10.25
C ASN A 174 3.77 14.39 -9.03
N GLN A 175 3.27 14.63 -7.82
CA GLN A 175 3.90 14.15 -6.59
C GLN A 175 3.92 12.61 -6.49
N CYS A 176 2.98 11.91 -7.13
CA CYS A 176 3.06 10.45 -7.21
C CYS A 176 4.38 10.00 -7.87
N LYS A 177 4.86 10.73 -8.87
CA LYS A 177 6.13 10.41 -9.56
C LYS A 177 7.35 10.56 -8.65
N THR A 178 7.32 11.41 -7.63
CA THR A 178 8.46 11.59 -6.72
C THR A 178 8.85 10.28 -6.04
N CYS A 179 7.87 9.47 -5.63
CA CYS A 179 8.10 8.16 -5.02
C CYS A 179 8.13 7.01 -6.05
N HIS A 180 7.34 7.14 -7.13
CA HIS A 180 7.14 6.11 -8.14
C HIS A 180 7.98 6.34 -9.40
N SER A 181 9.20 6.90 -9.27
CA SER A 181 10.10 7.13 -10.40
C SER A 181 11.40 6.37 -10.23
N LYS A 182 11.79 5.68 -11.28
CA LYS A 182 13.13 5.10 -11.43
C LYS A 182 13.59 5.28 -12.86
N ASP A 183 14.78 5.80 -13.05
CA ASP A 183 15.37 6.07 -14.37
C ASP A 183 14.42 6.89 -15.29
N GLY A 184 13.65 7.82 -14.70
CA GLY A 184 12.69 8.68 -15.40
C GLY A 184 11.33 8.03 -15.72
N ALA A 185 11.17 6.71 -15.53
CA ALA A 185 9.92 6.01 -15.74
C ALA A 185 9.10 5.91 -14.44
N VAL A 186 7.77 5.96 -14.54
CA VAL A 186 6.89 5.64 -13.42
C VAL A 186 6.88 4.13 -13.23
N ILE A 187 7.14 3.68 -12.00
CA ILE A 187 7.14 2.25 -11.63
C ILE A 187 6.38 2.02 -10.31
N PRO A 188 5.85 0.81 -10.05
CA PRO A 188 5.38 0.42 -8.73
C PRO A 188 6.54 0.38 -7.72
N ILE A 189 6.27 0.74 -6.47
CA ILE A 189 7.21 0.55 -5.35
C ILE A 189 7.17 -0.90 -4.83
N GLY A 190 6.04 -1.56 -4.99
CA GLY A 190 5.72 -2.93 -4.57
C GLY A 190 4.44 -3.42 -5.25
N PRO A 191 4.01 -4.66 -4.91
CA PRO A 191 4.61 -5.56 -3.93
C PRO A 191 5.90 -6.22 -4.41
N LYS A 192 6.85 -6.39 -3.46
CA LYS A 192 8.06 -7.18 -3.66
C LYS A 192 7.85 -8.58 -3.07
N ALA A 193 8.30 -9.63 -3.77
CA ALA A 193 8.10 -11.02 -3.34
C ALA A 193 8.64 -11.30 -1.92
N ARG A 194 9.78 -10.68 -1.57
CA ARG A 194 10.37 -10.78 -0.22
C ARG A 194 9.49 -10.22 0.89
N ASN A 195 8.56 -9.29 0.57
CA ASN A 195 7.68 -8.62 1.53
C ASN A 195 6.24 -9.14 1.50
N LEU A 196 5.98 -10.21 0.80
CA LEU A 196 4.67 -10.90 0.74
C LEU A 196 4.71 -12.19 1.57
N SER A 197 3.56 -12.64 2.09
CA SER A 197 3.50 -13.93 2.78
C SER A 197 3.57 -15.10 1.79
N VAL A 198 4.23 -16.19 2.22
CA VAL A 198 4.26 -17.45 1.44
C VAL A 198 2.85 -17.96 1.17
N LYS A 199 1.94 -17.81 2.15
CA LYS A 199 0.54 -18.24 2.02
C LYS A 199 -0.11 -17.51 0.84
N TRP A 200 -0.08 -16.19 0.79
CA TRP A 200 -0.69 -15.41 -0.28
C TRP A 200 -0.10 -15.77 -1.65
N MET A 201 1.23 -15.84 -1.74
CA MET A 201 1.88 -16.22 -3.01
C MET A 201 1.53 -17.64 -3.44
N GLY A 202 1.39 -18.58 -2.52
CA GLY A 202 0.95 -19.94 -2.79
C GLY A 202 -0.50 -20.00 -3.29
N GLU A 203 -1.38 -19.17 -2.75
CA GLU A 203 -2.77 -19.03 -3.21
C GLU A 203 -2.82 -18.44 -4.64
N MET A 204 -2.03 -17.41 -4.93
CA MET A 204 -1.91 -16.81 -6.26
C MET A 204 -1.33 -17.81 -7.29
N LEU A 205 -0.31 -18.58 -6.90
CA LEU A 205 0.25 -19.65 -7.74
C LEU A 205 -0.80 -20.73 -8.05
N LYS A 206 -1.51 -21.21 -7.03
CA LYS A 206 -2.58 -22.21 -7.18
C LYS A 206 -3.71 -21.72 -8.07
N ALA A 207 -4.03 -20.43 -7.98
CA ALA A 207 -5.05 -19.79 -8.82
C ALA A 207 -4.55 -19.47 -10.25
N GLY A 208 -3.30 -19.79 -10.59
CA GLY A 208 -2.70 -19.48 -11.89
C GLY A 208 -2.44 -17.98 -12.10
N ARG A 209 -2.39 -17.20 -11.02
CA ARG A 209 -2.19 -15.72 -11.02
C ARG A 209 -0.75 -15.30 -10.68
N LEU A 210 0.11 -16.25 -10.38
CA LEU A 210 1.55 -16.10 -10.23
C LEU A 210 2.22 -17.22 -10.99
N ASP A 211 3.35 -16.96 -11.65
CA ASP A 211 4.05 -17.96 -12.47
C ASP A 211 4.83 -18.97 -11.62
N ARG A 212 5.46 -18.51 -10.53
CA ARG A 212 6.26 -19.34 -9.61
C ARG A 212 6.46 -18.65 -8.27
N LEU A 213 6.84 -19.43 -7.25
CA LEU A 213 7.40 -18.91 -6.02
C LEU A 213 8.90 -18.64 -6.23
N PRO A 214 9.37 -17.38 -6.13
CA PRO A 214 10.77 -17.09 -6.33
C PRO A 214 11.60 -17.50 -5.11
N PRO A 215 12.89 -17.86 -5.29
CA PRO A 215 13.83 -17.91 -4.18
C PRO A 215 13.87 -16.57 -3.44
N GLY A 216 13.99 -16.58 -2.11
CA GLY A 216 13.99 -15.36 -1.29
C GLY A 216 12.58 -14.76 -1.07
N ALA A 217 11.51 -15.46 -1.49
CA ALA A 217 10.15 -15.06 -1.15
C ALA A 217 9.94 -15.02 0.37
N ALA A 218 9.19 -14.01 0.85
CA ALA A 218 8.83 -13.83 2.27
C ALA A 218 10.04 -13.76 3.24
N THR A 219 11.20 -13.29 2.79
CA THR A 219 12.40 -13.15 3.63
C THR A 219 12.37 -11.95 4.57
N MET A 220 11.55 -10.93 4.27
CA MET A 220 11.38 -9.80 5.17
C MET A 220 10.58 -10.18 6.42
N PRO A 221 10.97 -9.66 7.60
CA PRO A 221 10.28 -9.93 8.84
C PRO A 221 8.84 -9.43 8.82
N VAL A 222 7.98 -10.11 9.58
CA VAL A 222 6.61 -9.64 9.82
C VAL A 222 6.66 -8.58 10.93
N TRP A 223 6.38 -7.34 10.57
CA TRP A 223 6.50 -6.18 11.45
C TRP A 223 5.73 -6.33 12.76
N ALA A 224 4.51 -6.85 12.71
CA ALA A 224 3.69 -7.08 13.89
C ALA A 224 4.28 -8.09 14.89
N GLY A 225 5.30 -8.85 14.48
CA GLY A 225 6.03 -9.78 15.36
C GLY A 225 7.28 -9.17 16.01
N TYR A 226 7.55 -7.87 15.80
CA TYR A 226 8.67 -7.20 16.46
C TYR A 226 8.47 -7.09 17.97
N THR A 227 9.50 -7.45 18.72
CA THR A 227 9.57 -7.32 20.18
C THR A 227 10.96 -6.82 20.58
N ASP A 228 11.12 -6.46 21.86
CA ASP A 228 12.43 -6.06 22.40
C ASP A 228 13.48 -7.18 22.37
N GLN A 229 13.06 -8.42 22.20
CA GLN A 229 13.96 -9.57 22.03
C GLN A 229 14.32 -9.83 20.55
N SER A 230 13.62 -9.21 19.60
CA SER A 230 13.91 -9.37 18.17
C SER A 230 15.23 -8.72 17.81
N PRO A 231 16.05 -9.29 16.89
CA PRO A 231 17.21 -8.59 16.38
C PRO A 231 16.78 -7.32 15.66
N ALA A 232 17.39 -6.16 15.98
CA ALA A 232 16.94 -4.88 15.42
C ALA A 232 17.28 -4.73 13.92
N GLU A 233 18.42 -5.25 13.48
CA GLU A 233 18.90 -5.06 12.11
C GLU A 233 17.93 -5.53 11.02
N PRO A 234 17.39 -6.76 11.01
CA PRO A 234 16.47 -7.20 9.96
C PRO A 234 15.21 -6.32 9.87
N PHE A 235 14.67 -5.89 11.02
CA PHE A 235 13.49 -5.00 11.04
C PHE A 235 13.83 -3.59 10.58
N ALA A 236 14.95 -3.02 11.01
CA ALA A 236 15.40 -1.72 10.52
C ALA A 236 15.68 -1.73 9.02
N ARG A 237 16.35 -2.78 8.51
CA ARG A 237 16.62 -2.94 7.08
C ARG A 237 15.33 -3.10 6.26
N ALA A 238 14.37 -3.89 6.74
CA ALA A 238 13.07 -4.03 6.11
C ALA A 238 12.29 -2.71 6.12
N TYR A 239 12.32 -1.98 7.24
CA TYR A 239 11.71 -0.66 7.34
C TYR A 239 12.31 0.33 6.33
N LEU A 240 13.64 0.38 6.22
CA LEU A 240 14.34 1.25 5.28
C LEU A 240 14.07 0.87 3.81
N ASP A 241 14.00 -0.42 3.48
CA ASP A 241 13.62 -0.86 2.12
C ASP A 241 12.22 -0.40 1.74
N VAL A 242 11.27 -0.53 2.66
CA VAL A 242 9.87 -0.23 2.36
C VAL A 242 9.57 1.27 2.36
N ASN A 243 10.17 2.01 3.30
CA ASN A 243 9.83 3.42 3.54
C ASN A 243 10.78 4.41 2.87
N CYS A 244 12.00 4.01 2.50
CA CYS A 244 13.06 4.92 2.04
C CYS A 244 13.68 4.52 0.70
N ALA A 245 13.87 3.22 0.45
CA ALA A 245 14.63 2.74 -0.70
C ALA A 245 14.00 3.06 -2.06
N HIS A 246 12.68 3.31 -2.13
CA HIS A 246 12.04 3.71 -3.39
C HIS A 246 12.59 5.05 -3.93
N CYS A 247 13.09 5.92 -3.05
CA CYS A 247 13.80 7.14 -3.42
C CYS A 247 15.32 6.98 -3.32
N HIS A 248 15.82 6.33 -2.24
CA HIS A 248 17.22 6.13 -1.95
C HIS A 248 17.75 4.83 -2.55
N GLN A 249 17.93 4.82 -3.86
CA GLN A 249 18.53 3.77 -4.68
C GLN A 249 19.08 4.36 -5.97
N PRO A 250 19.96 3.66 -6.70
CA PRO A 250 20.36 4.07 -8.04
C PRO A 250 19.16 4.31 -8.95
N GLY A 251 19.12 5.46 -9.64
CA GLY A 251 18.00 5.86 -10.50
C GLY A 251 16.74 6.34 -9.78
N GLY A 252 16.69 6.27 -8.45
CA GLY A 252 15.58 6.79 -7.63
C GLY A 252 15.63 8.31 -7.45
N GLY A 253 14.54 8.91 -6.98
CA GLY A 253 14.39 10.36 -6.84
C GLY A 253 15.41 11.04 -5.91
N ALA A 254 15.99 10.32 -4.96
CA ALA A 254 17.04 10.79 -4.04
C ALA A 254 18.40 10.11 -4.26
N SER A 255 18.65 9.59 -5.48
CA SER A 255 19.92 8.93 -5.84
C SER A 255 21.15 9.83 -5.66
N ASN A 256 20.99 11.15 -5.75
CA ASN A 256 22.02 12.16 -5.48
C ASN A 256 22.55 12.15 -4.03
N SER A 257 21.82 11.58 -3.08
CA SER A 257 22.31 11.37 -1.71
C SER A 257 23.44 10.34 -1.63
N GLY A 258 23.56 9.49 -2.66
CA GLY A 258 24.46 8.35 -2.69
C GLY A 258 24.13 7.27 -1.66
N LEU A 259 22.91 7.30 -1.11
CA LEU A 259 22.38 6.23 -0.25
C LEU A 259 21.67 5.18 -1.11
N ASP A 260 21.90 3.91 -0.76
CA ASP A 260 21.14 2.77 -1.28
C ASP A 260 20.60 1.96 -0.09
N LEU A 261 19.32 2.17 0.20
CA LEU A 261 18.65 1.61 1.37
C LEU A 261 17.85 0.33 1.06
N ARG A 262 18.06 -0.26 -0.12
CA ARG A 262 17.41 -1.51 -0.52
C ARG A 262 17.81 -2.66 0.39
N TRP A 263 16.91 -3.60 0.56
CA TRP A 263 17.11 -4.81 1.37
C TRP A 263 18.36 -5.60 0.97
N GLU A 264 18.58 -5.77 -0.33
CA GLU A 264 19.70 -6.51 -0.89
C GLU A 264 21.07 -5.80 -0.79
N GLN A 265 21.11 -4.52 -0.40
CA GLN A 265 22.36 -3.79 -0.27
C GLN A 265 23.18 -4.29 0.92
N SER A 266 24.43 -4.67 0.68
CA SER A 266 25.36 -5.17 1.70
C SER A 266 26.57 -4.28 1.96
N ASP A 267 26.82 -3.28 1.09
CA ASP A 267 27.90 -2.32 1.33
C ASP A 267 27.51 -1.34 2.46
N PRO A 268 28.19 -1.36 3.61
CA PRO A 268 27.88 -0.48 4.73
C PRO A 268 27.92 0.99 4.37
N HIS A 269 28.85 1.42 3.52
CA HIS A 269 28.97 2.81 3.11
C HIS A 269 27.80 3.25 2.21
N ALA A 270 27.35 2.38 1.32
CA ALA A 270 26.18 2.64 0.49
C ALA A 270 24.89 2.73 1.33
N ILE A 271 24.76 1.93 2.39
CA ILE A 271 23.66 2.01 3.37
C ILE A 271 23.71 3.33 4.17
N GLY A 272 24.89 3.97 4.25
CA GLY A 272 25.09 5.23 4.96
C GLY A 272 25.97 5.15 6.20
N ILE A 273 26.48 3.96 6.54
CA ILE A 273 27.37 3.77 7.72
C ILE A 273 28.69 4.50 7.47
N MET A 274 29.06 5.41 8.39
CA MET A 274 30.24 6.29 8.28
C MET A 274 30.30 7.12 7.00
N LYS A 275 29.14 7.31 6.32
CA LYS A 275 29.02 8.10 5.11
C LYS A 275 28.75 9.56 5.44
N ARG A 276 29.60 10.46 4.97
CA ARG A 276 29.32 11.91 5.03
C ARG A 276 28.19 12.29 4.07
N PRO A 277 27.29 13.21 4.45
CA PRO A 277 26.22 13.66 3.58
C PRO A 277 26.78 14.36 2.35
N VAL A 278 26.16 14.14 1.19
CA VAL A 278 26.54 14.82 -0.07
C VAL A 278 25.88 16.20 -0.16
N ALA A 279 24.59 16.29 0.18
CA ALA A 279 23.81 17.51 0.05
C ALA A 279 22.64 17.54 1.05
N ALA A 280 22.90 17.51 2.35
CA ALA A 280 21.84 17.49 3.36
C ALA A 280 21.40 18.90 3.83
N GLY A 281 22.23 19.94 3.61
CA GLY A 281 21.92 21.29 4.06
C GLY A 281 21.54 21.32 5.56
N ARG A 282 20.45 22.05 5.90
CA ARG A 282 19.92 22.05 7.29
C ARG A 282 19.38 20.69 7.75
N GLY A 283 19.07 19.78 6.81
CA GLY A 283 18.70 18.40 7.12
C GLY A 283 19.84 17.56 7.71
N ALA A 284 21.09 18.06 7.71
CA ALA A 284 22.20 17.43 8.43
C ALA A 284 22.10 17.59 9.96
N GLY A 285 21.36 18.59 10.46
CA GLY A 285 21.22 18.85 11.90
C GLY A 285 22.53 19.10 12.64
N GLY A 286 23.61 19.47 11.94
CA GLY A 286 24.95 19.60 12.50
C GLY A 286 25.72 18.27 12.66
N HIS A 287 25.17 17.17 12.16
CA HIS A 287 25.80 15.84 12.22
C HIS A 287 26.69 15.56 11.02
N ASP A 288 27.75 14.78 11.23
CA ASP A 288 28.77 14.49 10.22
C ASP A 288 28.48 13.28 9.35
N PHE A 289 27.69 12.32 9.84
CA PHE A 289 27.48 11.03 9.16
C PHE A 289 26.00 10.69 9.01
N SER A 290 25.67 10.03 7.90
CA SER A 290 24.32 9.53 7.67
C SER A 290 23.91 8.51 8.74
N VAL A 291 24.81 7.58 9.08
CA VAL A 291 24.70 6.63 10.20
C VAL A 291 26.04 6.58 10.91
N LEU A 292 26.04 6.89 12.21
CA LEU A 292 27.23 6.80 13.06
C LEU A 292 27.07 5.62 14.04
N PRO A 293 27.82 4.51 13.87
CA PRO A 293 27.71 3.32 14.72
C PRO A 293 27.77 3.62 16.22
N GLY A 294 26.83 3.05 16.97
CA GLY A 294 26.71 3.24 18.42
C GLY A 294 26.20 4.63 18.84
N GLN A 295 25.89 5.52 17.89
CA GLN A 295 25.48 6.91 18.19
C GLN A 295 24.25 7.33 17.37
N PRO A 296 23.05 6.82 17.74
CA PRO A 296 21.83 7.13 16.99
C PRO A 296 21.52 8.62 16.96
N ASP A 297 21.69 9.35 18.06
CA ASP A 297 21.40 10.79 18.16
C ASP A 297 22.37 11.68 17.36
N ALA A 298 23.53 11.15 16.94
CA ALA A 298 24.50 11.80 16.08
C ALA A 298 24.36 11.34 14.61
N SER A 299 23.30 10.62 14.26
CA SER A 299 23.06 10.08 12.92
C SER A 299 22.01 10.90 12.17
N ILE A 300 22.37 11.41 11.00
CA ILE A 300 21.47 12.24 10.15
C ILE A 300 20.21 11.47 9.78
N LEU A 301 20.32 10.16 9.49
CA LEU A 301 19.19 9.31 9.16
C LEU A 301 18.10 9.40 10.24
N LEU A 302 18.47 9.21 11.50
CA LEU A 302 17.52 9.24 12.61
C LEU A 302 17.00 10.65 12.87
N TYR A 303 17.86 11.67 12.82
CA TYR A 303 17.48 13.07 12.97
C TYR A 303 16.37 13.47 11.96
N ARG A 304 16.50 13.03 10.71
CA ARG A 304 15.50 13.31 9.67
C ARG A 304 14.23 12.47 9.83
N MET A 305 14.36 11.21 10.28
CA MET A 305 13.20 10.35 10.56
C MET A 305 12.38 10.87 11.74
N ASP A 306 13.03 11.40 12.77
CA ASP A 306 12.40 11.91 14.00
C ASP A 306 11.99 13.38 13.89
N SER A 307 11.71 13.85 12.69
CA SER A 307 11.26 15.24 12.42
C SER A 307 10.02 15.24 11.55
N ALA A 308 9.10 16.16 11.83
CA ALA A 308 7.99 16.53 10.93
C ALA A 308 8.22 17.90 10.27
N GLU A 309 9.37 18.55 10.51
CA GLU A 309 9.67 19.88 10.00
C GLU A 309 9.97 19.86 8.49
N PRO A 310 9.29 20.70 7.68
CA PRO A 310 9.57 20.80 6.25
C PRO A 310 11.03 21.14 5.96
N GLY A 311 11.65 20.38 5.04
CA GLY A 311 13.07 20.52 4.68
C GLY A 311 14.05 19.78 5.60
N ILE A 312 13.57 19.20 6.70
CA ILE A 312 14.32 18.28 7.57
C ILE A 312 13.73 16.88 7.46
N ALA A 313 12.41 16.76 7.63
CA ALA A 313 11.71 15.47 7.66
C ALA A 313 12.01 14.56 6.47
N MET A 314 12.14 13.27 6.74
CA MET A 314 12.13 12.21 5.73
C MET A 314 11.10 11.13 6.11
N PRO A 315 10.28 10.67 5.13
CA PRO A 315 10.16 11.17 3.76
C PRO A 315 9.62 12.61 3.68
N GLU A 316 9.94 13.32 2.59
CA GLU A 316 9.52 14.72 2.37
C GLU A 316 8.03 14.86 2.03
N LEU A 317 7.41 13.78 1.54
CA LEU A 317 5.99 13.71 1.17
C LEU A 317 5.27 12.62 1.94
N GLY A 318 4.00 12.86 2.27
CA GLY A 318 3.15 11.88 2.94
C GLY A 318 3.53 11.64 4.40
N LYS A 319 4.13 12.63 5.03
CA LYS A 319 4.53 12.63 6.44
C LYS A 319 4.16 13.96 7.08
N ALA A 320 3.13 13.96 7.91
CA ALA A 320 2.74 15.09 8.76
C ALA A 320 2.99 14.80 10.25
N SER A 321 3.28 13.54 10.61
CA SER A 321 3.62 13.08 11.95
C SER A 321 4.87 12.20 11.93
N VAL A 322 5.35 11.76 13.09
CA VAL A 322 6.55 10.91 13.22
C VAL A 322 6.13 9.46 13.47
N ASP A 323 6.70 8.53 12.72
CA ASP A 323 6.62 7.09 12.98
C ASP A 323 7.52 6.72 14.15
N LYS A 324 6.97 6.77 15.37
CA LYS A 324 7.74 6.49 16.59
C LYS A 324 8.27 5.07 16.66
N ASP A 325 7.52 4.09 16.14
CA ASP A 325 7.94 2.69 16.13
C ASP A 325 9.08 2.47 15.12
N GLY A 326 8.96 3.03 13.92
CA GLY A 326 10.03 2.99 12.91
C GLY A 326 11.31 3.67 13.40
N VAL A 327 11.18 4.84 14.04
CA VAL A 327 12.31 5.57 14.68
C VAL A 327 12.94 4.72 15.78
N ALA A 328 12.15 4.08 16.65
CA ALA A 328 12.66 3.26 17.74
C ALA A 328 13.47 2.05 17.23
N VAL A 329 12.96 1.36 16.20
CA VAL A 329 13.66 0.21 15.61
C VAL A 329 14.99 0.63 14.97
N VAL A 330 14.99 1.71 14.18
CA VAL A 330 16.20 2.21 13.53
C VAL A 330 17.19 2.77 14.56
N ARG A 331 16.71 3.44 15.61
CA ARG A 331 17.53 3.90 16.76
C ARG A 331 18.25 2.74 17.42
N ARG A 332 17.54 1.66 17.72
CA ARG A 332 18.11 0.47 18.35
C ARG A 332 19.12 -0.21 17.45
N TRP A 333 18.84 -0.37 16.17
CA TRP A 333 19.80 -0.91 15.19
C TRP A 333 21.11 -0.13 15.18
N ILE A 334 21.06 1.22 15.12
CA ILE A 334 22.26 2.06 15.14
C ILE A 334 23.00 1.92 16.47
N ALA A 335 22.29 1.86 17.60
CA ALA A 335 22.88 1.73 18.92
C ALA A 335 23.63 0.38 19.13
N GLU A 336 23.11 -0.68 18.52
CA GLU A 336 23.71 -2.03 18.58
C GLU A 336 24.92 -2.22 17.65
N MET A 337 25.17 -1.31 16.72
CA MET A 337 26.34 -1.37 15.84
C MET A 337 27.64 -1.19 16.64
N GLN A 338 28.57 -2.09 16.43
CA GLN A 338 29.94 -1.92 16.96
C GLN A 338 30.66 -0.81 16.17
N ARG A 339 31.51 -0.05 16.87
CA ARG A 339 32.36 0.99 16.26
C ARG A 339 33.55 0.39 15.53
#